data_8b8eae2c18b4ed77246c00d5728104fb
#
_entry.id   8b8eae2c18b4ed77246c00d5728104fb
#
_cell.length_a   1.000
_cell.length_b   1.000
_cell.length_c   1.000
_cell.angle_alpha   90.00
_cell.angle_beta   90.00
_cell.angle_gamma   90.00
#
_symmetry.space_group_name_H-M   'P 1'
#
loop_
_entity.id
_entity.type
_entity.pdbx_description
1 polymer ?
#
loop_
_entity_poly.entity_id
_entity_poly.type
_entity_poly.pdbx_seq_one_letter_code
_entity_poly.pdbx_strand_id
1 'polypeptide(L)'
;MKDSESTRRKLLLAGLGGLAAQFGIPRAEAQDATKVMPRAYRVAFENDQVRVLDFVGRPGMGICGEGMHSHPAHLTIVMTDWQGVASTPGTAAKPRQRKFGDIFWSEAETHKVENTGKANSRVLIVELKAPGKAKG
;
A
#
# COMPACT_ATOMS: atom_id res chain seq x y z
N MET A 1 16.56 32.51 68.37
CA MET A 1 17.91 32.78 67.90
C MET A 1 18.33 31.74 66.92
N LYS A 2 18.75 32.14 65.80
CA LYS A 2 19.33 31.45 64.66
C LYS A 2 18.39 30.92 63.54
N ASP A 3 18.40 31.76 62.58
CA ASP A 3 17.97 31.58 61.22
C ASP A 3 18.59 30.31 60.58
N SER A 4 17.79 29.49 59.95
CA SER A 4 18.28 28.54 58.98
C SER A 4 17.63 28.87 57.66
N GLU A 5 18.38 29.54 56.82
CA GLU A 5 18.09 29.77 55.44
C GLU A 5 17.88 28.45 54.73
N SER A 6 16.64 28.18 54.40
CA SER A 6 16.27 27.14 53.48
C SER A 6 16.63 27.57 52.07
N THR A 7 17.80 27.17 51.63
CA THR A 7 18.22 27.33 50.23
C THR A 7 17.29 26.54 49.34
N ARG A 8 16.29 27.25 48.82
CA ARG A 8 15.45 26.73 47.74
C ARG A 8 16.32 26.54 46.50
N ARG A 9 16.82 25.35 46.33
CA ARG A 9 17.36 24.94 45.06
C ARG A 9 16.23 24.97 44.02
N LYS A 10 16.21 26.03 43.23
CA LYS A 10 15.41 26.06 42.00
C LYS A 10 15.97 25.01 41.09
N LEU A 11 15.29 23.87 41.02
CA LEU A 11 15.51 22.88 40.02
C LEU A 11 15.01 23.49 38.69
N LEU A 12 15.93 24.02 37.93
CA LEU A 12 15.69 24.35 36.54
C LEU A 12 15.52 23.00 35.85
N LEU A 13 14.26 22.57 35.70
CA LEU A 13 13.90 21.60 34.70
C LEU A 13 14.13 22.26 33.35
N ALA A 14 15.34 22.08 32.84
CA ALA A 14 15.58 22.29 31.42
C ALA A 14 14.70 21.29 30.70
N GLY A 15 13.59 21.77 30.18
CA GLY A 15 12.77 21.01 29.26
C GLY A 15 13.66 20.66 28.05
N LEU A 16 14.19 19.46 28.05
CA LEU A 16 14.62 18.80 26.83
C LEU A 16 13.36 18.67 26.01
N GLY A 17 13.05 19.69 25.24
CA GLY A 17 12.18 19.58 24.10
C GLY A 17 12.81 18.53 23.21
N GLY A 18 12.40 17.28 23.41
CA GLY A 18 12.71 16.24 22.47
C GLY A 18 12.13 16.69 21.14
N LEU A 19 13.00 17.19 20.25
CA LEU A 19 12.74 17.04 18.84
C LEU A 19 12.55 15.53 18.68
N ALA A 20 11.30 15.09 18.75
CA ALA A 20 10.91 13.87 18.10
C ALA A 20 11.20 14.16 16.63
N ALA A 21 12.45 13.87 16.22
CA ALA A 21 12.71 13.67 14.83
C ALA A 21 11.67 12.64 14.42
N GLN A 22 10.63 13.11 13.75
CA GLN A 22 9.80 12.25 12.98
C GLN A 22 10.74 11.73 11.90
N PHE A 23 11.47 10.70 12.25
CA PHE A 23 11.92 9.76 11.28
C PHE A 23 10.61 9.23 10.70
N GLY A 24 10.10 9.96 9.70
CA GLY A 24 9.16 9.39 8.79
C GLY A 24 9.84 8.10 8.40
N ILE A 25 9.31 6.98 8.89
CA ILE A 25 9.59 5.67 8.31
C ILE A 25 9.59 6.00 6.84
N PRO A 26 10.72 5.83 6.10
CA PRO A 26 10.70 6.07 4.67
C PRO A 26 9.49 5.26 4.25
N ARG A 27 8.45 5.94 3.80
CA ARG A 27 7.31 5.33 3.13
C ARG A 27 8.03 4.48 2.13
N ALA A 28 8.10 3.17 2.39
CA ALA A 28 8.72 2.24 1.48
C ALA A 28 8.11 2.65 0.15
N GLU A 29 8.93 3.30 -0.70
CA GLU A 29 8.40 4.00 -1.86
C GLU A 29 7.52 2.99 -2.52
N ALA A 30 6.26 3.31 -2.58
CA ALA A 30 5.20 2.43 -2.97
C ALA A 30 5.66 1.78 -4.27
N GLN A 31 6.18 0.56 -4.15
CA GLN A 31 6.84 -0.07 -5.27
C GLN A 31 5.76 -0.36 -6.30
N ASP A 32 5.89 0.29 -7.42
CA ASP A 32 4.94 0.17 -8.52
C ASP A 32 4.73 -1.31 -8.89
N ALA A 33 3.47 -1.74 -8.97
CA ALA A 33 3.11 -3.12 -9.22
C ALA A 33 3.78 -3.68 -10.49
N THR A 34 3.92 -2.87 -11.53
CA THR A 34 4.55 -3.30 -12.79
C THR A 34 6.06 -3.48 -12.67
N LYS A 35 6.69 -2.84 -11.69
CA LYS A 35 8.13 -2.98 -11.40
C LYS A 35 8.40 -4.15 -10.47
N VAL A 36 7.55 -4.33 -9.48
CA VAL A 36 7.67 -5.44 -8.50
C VAL A 36 7.31 -6.77 -9.12
N MET A 37 6.26 -6.81 -9.91
CA MET A 37 5.73 -8.04 -10.51
C MET A 37 5.50 -7.89 -12.03
N PRO A 38 6.57 -7.67 -12.83
CA PRO A 38 6.43 -7.40 -14.26
C PRO A 38 5.85 -8.57 -15.07
N ARG A 39 5.86 -9.79 -14.50
CA ARG A 39 5.26 -10.96 -15.13
C ARG A 39 3.76 -11.08 -14.88
N ALA A 40 3.24 -10.36 -13.88
CA ALA A 40 1.83 -10.37 -13.50
C ALA A 40 1.10 -9.11 -13.97
N TYR A 41 1.75 -7.97 -13.93
CA TYR A 41 1.16 -6.67 -14.26
C TYR A 41 1.73 -6.11 -15.55
N ARG A 42 0.84 -5.71 -16.44
CA ARG A 42 1.17 -5.03 -17.69
C ARG A 42 0.33 -3.77 -17.81
N VAL A 43 0.93 -2.66 -18.25
CA VAL A 43 0.18 -1.47 -18.62
C VAL A 43 -0.59 -1.76 -19.91
N ALA A 44 -1.91 -1.80 -19.82
CA ALA A 44 -2.80 -2.02 -20.96
C ALA A 44 -3.21 -0.71 -21.65
N PHE A 45 -3.33 0.37 -20.86
CA PHE A 45 -3.67 1.69 -21.34
C PHE A 45 -3.14 2.74 -20.35
N GLU A 46 -2.77 3.91 -20.85
CA GLU A 46 -2.36 5.03 -20.00
C GLU A 46 -2.60 6.35 -20.71
N ASN A 47 -3.11 7.32 -19.96
CA ASN A 47 -3.22 8.74 -20.35
C ASN A 47 -2.96 9.64 -19.14
N ASP A 48 -3.24 10.94 -19.23
CA ASP A 48 -3.02 11.90 -18.15
C ASP A 48 -3.93 11.68 -16.92
N GLN A 49 -5.04 10.97 -17.07
CA GLN A 49 -6.04 10.79 -16.05
C GLN A 49 -5.97 9.42 -15.36
N VAL A 50 -5.72 8.38 -16.14
CA VAL A 50 -5.74 6.99 -15.65
C VAL A 50 -4.59 6.17 -16.21
N ARG A 51 -4.23 5.14 -15.46
CA ARG A 51 -3.42 4.02 -15.92
C ARG A 51 -4.20 2.74 -15.72
N VAL A 52 -4.37 1.95 -16.76
CA VAL A 52 -5.05 0.66 -16.69
C VAL A 52 -4.01 -0.46 -16.69
N LEU A 53 -4.00 -1.23 -15.63
CA LEU A 53 -3.17 -2.41 -15.50
C LEU A 53 -3.98 -3.66 -15.84
N ASP A 54 -3.39 -4.55 -16.63
CA ASP A 54 -3.87 -5.90 -16.86
C ASP A 54 -3.07 -6.84 -15.96
N PHE A 55 -3.72 -7.40 -14.96
CA PHE A 55 -3.13 -8.34 -14.03
C PHE A 55 -3.54 -9.76 -14.36
N VAL A 56 -2.55 -10.66 -14.39
CA VAL A 56 -2.76 -12.09 -14.50
C VAL A 56 -2.06 -12.79 -13.34
N GLY A 57 -2.85 -13.30 -12.40
CA GLY A 57 -2.36 -14.07 -11.25
C GLY A 57 -2.33 -15.56 -11.56
N ARG A 58 -1.14 -16.13 -11.68
CA ARG A 58 -0.97 -17.59 -11.84
C ARG A 58 -1.12 -18.28 -10.49
N PRO A 59 -1.58 -19.54 -10.45
CA PRO A 59 -1.59 -20.34 -9.23
C PRO A 59 -0.24 -20.32 -8.54
N GLY A 60 -0.24 -20.04 -7.23
CA GLY A 60 0.98 -19.97 -6.41
C GLY A 60 1.86 -18.74 -6.62
N MET A 61 1.44 -17.77 -7.41
CA MET A 61 2.18 -16.53 -7.61
C MET A 61 2.11 -15.67 -6.34
N GLY A 62 3.25 -15.20 -5.85
CA GLY A 62 3.36 -14.38 -4.65
C GLY A 62 3.70 -15.14 -3.37
N ILE A 63 3.93 -16.45 -3.43
CA ILE A 63 4.09 -17.35 -2.27
C ILE A 63 5.27 -16.99 -1.36
N CYS A 64 6.36 -16.46 -1.87
CA CYS A 64 7.61 -16.32 -1.10
C CYS A 64 7.80 -14.97 -0.42
N GLY A 65 6.74 -14.23 -0.09
CA GLY A 65 6.86 -12.88 0.48
C GLY A 65 7.22 -11.81 -0.55
N GLU A 66 7.57 -12.21 -1.74
CA GLU A 66 7.74 -11.33 -2.89
C GLU A 66 6.38 -10.83 -3.38
N GLY A 67 6.38 -9.68 -4.01
CA GLY A 67 5.18 -9.15 -4.64
C GLY A 67 4.36 -8.18 -3.80
N MET A 68 4.82 -7.75 -2.61
CA MET A 68 4.23 -6.61 -1.93
C MET A 68 4.43 -5.37 -2.80
N HIS A 69 3.33 -4.75 -3.21
CA HIS A 69 3.32 -3.62 -4.14
C HIS A 69 2.23 -2.64 -3.78
N SER A 70 2.24 -1.48 -4.41
CA SER A 70 1.30 -0.42 -4.10
C SER A 70 0.57 0.06 -5.34
N HIS A 71 -0.66 0.47 -5.11
CA HIS A 71 -1.52 1.13 -6.07
C HIS A 71 -2.01 2.46 -5.50
N PRO A 72 -2.19 3.51 -6.32
CA PRO A 72 -3.03 4.64 -5.96
C PRO A 72 -4.49 4.19 -5.83
N ALA A 73 -5.39 5.11 -5.50
CA ALA A 73 -6.83 4.83 -5.54
C ALA A 73 -7.24 4.30 -6.91
N HIS A 74 -8.01 3.23 -6.93
CA HIS A 74 -8.29 2.52 -8.17
C HIS A 74 -9.62 1.77 -8.17
N LEU A 75 -10.12 1.50 -9.37
CA LEU A 75 -11.23 0.60 -9.62
C LEU A 75 -10.70 -0.74 -10.12
N THR A 76 -11.17 -1.84 -9.57
CA THR A 76 -10.85 -3.19 -10.04
C THR A 76 -12.06 -3.80 -10.74
N ILE A 77 -11.81 -4.39 -11.91
CA ILE A 77 -12.80 -5.10 -12.72
C ILE A 77 -12.34 -6.54 -12.84
N VAL A 78 -13.15 -7.47 -12.35
CA VAL A 78 -12.82 -8.90 -12.33
C VAL A 78 -13.19 -9.55 -13.65
N MET A 79 -12.19 -10.10 -14.34
CA MET A 79 -12.33 -10.69 -15.67
C MET A 79 -12.45 -12.23 -15.65
N THR A 80 -12.17 -12.85 -14.52
CA THR A 80 -12.34 -14.29 -14.29
C THR A 80 -12.72 -14.53 -12.85
N ASP A 81 -13.42 -15.62 -12.56
CA ASP A 81 -13.56 -16.07 -11.17
C ASP A 81 -12.18 -16.26 -10.55
N TRP A 82 -12.07 -15.85 -9.30
CA TRP A 82 -10.80 -15.88 -8.58
C TRP A 82 -11.01 -16.20 -7.11
N GLN A 83 -10.10 -17.00 -6.56
CA GLN A 83 -9.95 -17.21 -5.13
C GLN A 83 -8.49 -17.12 -4.72
N GLY A 84 -8.23 -16.56 -3.55
CA GLY A 84 -6.88 -16.39 -3.08
C GLY A 84 -6.83 -15.79 -1.69
N VAL A 85 -5.67 -15.27 -1.37
CA VAL A 85 -5.43 -14.53 -0.13
C VAL A 85 -4.84 -13.17 -0.44
N ALA A 86 -5.17 -12.19 0.38
CA ALA A 86 -4.58 -10.86 0.32
C ALA A 86 -4.04 -10.47 1.69
N SER A 87 -2.92 -9.78 1.73
CA SER A 87 -2.32 -9.23 2.93
C SER A 87 -1.81 -7.83 2.70
N THR A 88 -1.87 -7.01 3.74
CA THR A 88 -1.23 -5.69 3.81
C THR A 88 -0.03 -5.75 4.74
N PRO A 89 0.90 -4.79 4.72
CA PRO A 89 2.07 -4.80 5.60
C PRO A 89 1.68 -4.99 7.06
N GLY A 90 2.33 -5.94 7.74
CA GLY A 90 2.10 -6.24 9.15
C GLY A 90 0.79 -6.97 9.47
N THR A 91 0.02 -7.40 8.47
CA THR A 91 -1.22 -8.14 8.71
C THR A 91 -1.16 -9.57 8.17
N ALA A 92 -1.89 -10.47 8.81
CA ALA A 92 -2.07 -11.83 8.32
C ALA A 92 -2.84 -11.82 6.99
N ALA A 93 -2.51 -12.77 6.12
CA ALA A 93 -3.23 -12.97 4.86
C ALA A 93 -4.69 -13.36 5.14
N LYS A 94 -5.61 -12.75 4.39
CA LYS A 94 -7.06 -12.99 4.52
C LYS A 94 -7.61 -13.60 3.23
N PRO A 95 -8.46 -14.62 3.32
CA PRO A 95 -9.13 -15.19 2.15
C PRO A 95 -9.93 -14.15 1.39
N ARG A 96 -9.94 -14.27 0.08
CA ARG A 96 -10.72 -13.45 -0.85
C ARG A 96 -11.28 -14.32 -1.95
N GLN A 97 -12.50 -14.01 -2.34
CA GLN A 97 -13.15 -14.58 -3.52
C GLN A 97 -13.77 -13.46 -4.34
N ARG A 98 -13.70 -13.59 -5.64
CA ARG A 98 -14.31 -12.66 -6.60
C ARG A 98 -14.88 -13.44 -7.77
N LYS A 99 -15.94 -12.90 -8.34
CA LYS A 99 -16.63 -13.47 -9.50
C LYS A 99 -16.39 -12.62 -10.73
N PHE A 100 -16.42 -13.25 -11.88
CA PHE A 100 -16.43 -12.52 -13.15
C PHE A 100 -17.50 -11.43 -13.13
N GLY A 101 -17.12 -10.22 -13.55
CA GLY A 101 -17.99 -9.06 -13.57
C GLY A 101 -18.08 -8.27 -12.25
N ASP A 102 -17.48 -8.74 -11.16
CA ASP A 102 -17.38 -7.93 -9.93
C ASP A 102 -16.58 -6.65 -10.24
N ILE A 103 -17.08 -5.54 -9.69
CA ILE A 103 -16.40 -4.24 -9.77
C ILE A 103 -16.35 -3.66 -8.37
N PHE A 104 -15.18 -3.23 -7.92
CA PHE A 104 -15.02 -2.62 -6.61
C PHE A 104 -13.95 -1.54 -6.59
N TRP A 105 -14.10 -0.62 -5.64
CA TRP A 105 -13.17 0.46 -5.38
C TRP A 105 -12.19 0.09 -4.28
N SER A 106 -10.95 0.53 -4.40
CA SER A 106 -9.94 0.53 -3.36
C SER A 106 -9.29 1.90 -3.24
N GLU A 107 -9.11 2.36 -2.01
CA GLU A 107 -8.25 3.50 -1.74
C GLU A 107 -6.79 3.14 -2.01
N ALA A 108 -5.91 4.15 -1.99
CA ALA A 108 -4.48 3.90 -2.16
C ALA A 108 -4.00 2.89 -1.11
N GLU A 109 -3.43 1.79 -1.58
CA GLU A 109 -3.05 0.67 -0.71
C GLU A 109 -1.72 0.04 -1.11
N THR A 110 -1.08 -0.59 -0.14
CA THR A 110 0.04 -1.51 -0.34
C THR A 110 -0.43 -2.89 0.06
N HIS A 111 -0.28 -3.85 -0.83
CA HIS A 111 -0.73 -5.21 -0.58
C HIS A 111 0.07 -6.26 -1.36
N LYS A 112 -0.17 -7.49 -1.00
CA LYS A 112 0.21 -8.68 -1.75
C LYS A 112 -1.02 -9.54 -1.96
N VAL A 113 -1.19 -10.07 -3.15
CA VAL A 113 -2.27 -10.97 -3.50
C VAL A 113 -1.67 -12.27 -4.03
N GLU A 114 -2.20 -13.39 -3.57
CA GLU A 114 -1.80 -14.72 -4.02
C GLU A 114 -3.01 -15.46 -4.55
N ASN A 115 -2.87 -16.04 -5.73
CA ASN A 115 -3.88 -16.91 -6.30
C ASN A 115 -3.73 -18.32 -5.73
N THR A 116 -4.68 -18.74 -4.90
CA THR A 116 -4.72 -20.10 -4.31
C THR A 116 -5.61 -21.05 -5.10
N GLY A 117 -6.20 -20.59 -6.20
CA GLY A 117 -6.95 -21.40 -7.13
C GLY A 117 -6.06 -22.22 -8.06
N LYS A 118 -6.70 -23.05 -8.91
CA LYS A 118 -6.01 -23.92 -9.85
C LYS A 118 -5.87 -23.31 -11.27
N ALA A 119 -6.59 -22.24 -11.54
CA ALA A 119 -6.58 -21.52 -12.81
C ALA A 119 -5.99 -20.13 -12.68
N ASN A 120 -5.56 -19.54 -13.78
CA ASN A 120 -5.15 -18.15 -13.79
C ASN A 120 -6.35 -17.24 -13.44
N SER A 121 -6.09 -16.24 -12.62
CA SER A 121 -7.01 -15.13 -12.40
C SER A 121 -6.63 -13.94 -13.29
N ARG A 122 -7.62 -13.15 -13.70
CA ARG A 122 -7.39 -11.91 -14.46
C ARG A 122 -8.27 -10.81 -13.95
N VAL A 123 -7.68 -9.64 -13.74
CA VAL A 123 -8.39 -8.41 -13.41
C VAL A 123 -7.83 -7.23 -14.21
N LEU A 124 -8.65 -6.24 -14.47
CA LEU A 124 -8.21 -4.92 -14.91
C LEU A 124 -8.27 -3.97 -13.72
N ILE A 125 -7.22 -3.19 -13.54
CA ILE A 125 -7.12 -2.21 -12.46
C ILE A 125 -7.00 -0.84 -13.11
N VAL A 126 -7.98 0.02 -12.86
CA VAL A 126 -8.00 1.40 -13.36
C VAL A 126 -7.49 2.31 -12.27
N GLU A 127 -6.21 2.62 -12.28
CA GLU A 127 -5.57 3.52 -11.32
C GLU A 127 -5.84 4.97 -11.70
N LEU A 128 -6.25 5.77 -10.73
CA LEU A 128 -6.41 7.22 -10.92
C LEU A 128 -5.06 7.91 -10.75
N LYS A 129 -4.71 8.74 -11.71
CA LYS A 129 -3.58 9.66 -11.59
C LYS A 129 -3.98 10.88 -10.79
N ALA A 130 -3.07 11.39 -9.96
CA ALA A 130 -3.28 12.68 -9.32
C ALA A 130 -3.52 13.74 -10.40
N PRO A 131 -4.47 14.69 -10.22
CA PRO A 131 -4.64 15.79 -11.15
C PRO A 131 -3.29 16.49 -11.34
N GLY A 132 -2.82 16.57 -12.57
CA GLY A 132 -1.62 17.35 -12.88
C GLY A 132 -1.80 18.77 -12.32
N LYS A 133 -0.76 19.33 -11.72
CA LYS A 133 -0.78 20.75 -11.33
C LYS A 133 -1.16 21.52 -12.58
N ALA A 134 -2.25 22.27 -12.51
CA ALA A 134 -2.62 23.19 -13.57
C ALA A 134 -1.36 24.04 -13.88
N LYS A 135 -0.92 24.01 -15.12
CA LYS A 135 0.13 24.94 -15.57
C LYS A 135 -0.48 26.31 -15.50
N GLY A 136 -0.17 27.02 -14.42
CA GLY A 136 -0.45 28.46 -14.31
C GLY A 136 0.39 29.27 -15.27
#